data_8a0089d1e8cba233b94fcdbb1345bd1b
#
_entry.id   8a0089d1e8cba233b94fcdbb1345bd1b
#
_cell.length_a   1.000
_cell.length_b   1.000
_cell.length_c   1.000
_cell.angle_alpha   90.00
_cell.angle_beta   90.00
_cell.angle_gamma   90.00
#
_symmetry.space_group_name_H-M   'P 1'
#
loop_
_entity.id
_entity.type
_entity.pdbx_description
1 polymer ?
#
loop_
_entity_poly.entity_id
_entity_poly.type
_entity_poly.pdbx_seq_one_letter_code
_entity_poly.pdbx_strand_id
1 'polypeptide(L)'
;MHYNAFNTWGWLDHCGADVRDGLEVLMGDIRDSGAVRGAVEGCDTVFNLAALIGIPYSYRAAASYVDTNIHGTLNILEAVRSHGTARLIQTSTSEVYGSAQYVPIDEGHPLQAQSPYAASKIGADQLALSYYRSFKTPVCVIRP
;
A
#
# COMPACT_ATOMS: atom_id res chain seq x y z
N MET A 1 -1.26 -4.26 12.00
CA MET A 1 0.03 -4.99 12.11
C MET A 1 -0.21 -6.48 11.86
N HIS A 2 0.60 -7.14 11.05
CA HIS A 2 0.47 -8.58 10.82
C HIS A 2 0.96 -9.37 12.05
N TYR A 3 0.25 -10.45 12.42
CA TYR A 3 0.65 -11.35 13.52
C TYR A 3 2.04 -11.93 13.26
N ASN A 4 2.88 -11.98 14.30
CA ASN A 4 4.17 -12.64 14.26
C ASN A 4 4.39 -13.50 15.51
N ALA A 5 5.25 -14.53 15.39
CA ALA A 5 5.51 -15.49 16.47
C ALA A 5 6.26 -14.89 17.67
N PHE A 6 6.83 -13.71 17.53
CA PHE A 6 7.63 -13.05 18.58
C PHE A 6 6.81 -12.08 19.43
N ASN A 7 5.54 -11.87 19.10
CA ASN A 7 4.65 -10.94 19.79
C ASN A 7 5.28 -9.53 19.95
N THR A 8 5.89 -9.02 18.89
CA THR A 8 6.55 -7.72 18.84
C THR A 8 5.83 -6.79 17.86
N TRP A 9 5.97 -5.49 18.07
CA TRP A 9 5.51 -4.46 17.13
C TRP A 9 6.59 -4.11 16.09
N GLY A 10 7.67 -4.90 16.02
CA GLY A 10 8.78 -4.67 15.11
C GLY A 10 9.49 -3.35 15.42
N TRP A 11 9.69 -2.51 14.42
CA TRP A 11 10.37 -1.22 14.59
C TRP A 11 9.63 -0.25 15.52
N LEU A 12 8.33 -0.41 15.73
CA LEU A 12 7.56 0.42 16.66
C LEU A 12 7.98 0.19 18.14
N ASP A 13 8.57 -0.96 18.45
CA ASP A 13 9.12 -1.21 19.80
C ASP A 13 10.26 -0.25 20.16
N HIS A 14 10.90 0.35 19.15
CA HIS A 14 12.03 1.30 19.31
C HIS A 14 11.61 2.77 19.28
N CYS A 15 10.33 3.06 19.10
CA CYS A 15 9.82 4.43 19.20
C CYS A 15 9.89 4.95 20.64
N GLY A 16 10.06 6.27 20.80
CA GLY A 16 9.97 6.93 22.09
C GLY A 16 8.60 6.68 22.75
N ALA A 17 8.56 6.75 24.08
CA ALA A 17 7.34 6.48 24.84
C ALA A 17 6.21 7.44 24.46
N ASP A 18 6.53 8.71 24.22
CA ASP A 18 5.60 9.74 23.76
C ASP A 18 4.87 9.40 22.45
N VAL A 19 5.60 8.77 21.49
CA VAL A 19 5.00 8.28 20.25
C VAL A 19 4.21 7.00 20.51
N ARG A 20 4.81 6.05 21.22
CA ARG A 20 4.22 4.72 21.44
C ARG A 20 2.91 4.79 22.23
N ASP A 21 2.84 5.67 23.24
CA ASP A 21 1.65 5.81 24.08
C ASP A 21 0.48 6.48 23.32
N GLY A 22 0.76 7.15 22.19
CA GLY A 22 -0.25 7.69 21.27
C GLY A 22 -0.69 6.74 20.17
N LEU A 23 -0.12 5.51 20.07
CA LEU A 23 -0.44 4.56 19.01
C LEU A 23 -1.56 3.59 19.45
N GLU A 24 -2.56 3.46 18.60
CA GLU A 24 -3.46 2.32 18.61
C GLU A 24 -2.97 1.27 17.62
N VAL A 25 -2.59 0.08 18.10
CA VAL A 25 -2.04 -0.99 17.27
C VAL A 25 -3.07 -2.09 17.10
N LEU A 26 -3.60 -2.20 15.86
CA LEU A 26 -4.56 -3.23 15.50
C LEU A 26 -3.87 -4.41 14.82
N MET A 27 -4.22 -5.62 15.22
CA MET A 27 -3.78 -6.85 14.56
C MET A 27 -4.67 -7.11 13.35
N GLY A 28 -4.07 -7.29 12.17
CA GLY A 28 -4.84 -7.54 10.95
C GLY A 28 -3.98 -7.83 9.74
N ASP A 29 -4.64 -8.18 8.66
CA ASP A 29 -4.05 -8.38 7.33
C ASP A 29 -4.80 -7.50 6.33
N ILE A 30 -4.09 -6.79 5.46
CA ILE A 30 -4.75 -5.93 4.47
C ILE A 30 -5.61 -6.70 3.45
N ARG A 31 -5.41 -8.01 3.36
CA ARG A 31 -6.25 -8.92 2.54
C ARG A 31 -7.62 -9.18 3.18
N ASP A 32 -7.77 -8.92 4.48
CA ASP A 32 -9.05 -8.99 5.18
C ASP A 32 -9.76 -7.65 5.10
N SER A 33 -10.81 -7.59 4.28
CA SER A 33 -11.59 -6.37 4.08
C SER A 33 -12.29 -5.88 5.35
N GLY A 34 -12.69 -6.79 6.25
CA GLY A 34 -13.32 -6.46 7.53
C GLY A 34 -12.33 -5.78 8.48
N ALA A 35 -11.13 -6.35 8.63
CA ALA A 35 -10.07 -5.77 9.44
C ALA A 35 -9.64 -4.38 8.92
N VAL A 36 -9.48 -4.25 7.58
CA VAL A 36 -9.13 -2.97 6.95
C VAL A 36 -10.21 -1.92 7.17
N ARG A 37 -11.48 -2.30 6.99
CA ARG A 37 -12.61 -1.38 7.17
C ARG A 37 -12.67 -0.83 8.59
N GLY A 38 -12.52 -1.70 9.61
CA GLY A 38 -12.48 -1.27 11.00
C GLY A 38 -11.29 -0.37 11.31
N ALA A 39 -10.10 -0.67 10.73
CA ALA A 39 -8.90 0.14 10.96
C ALA A 39 -8.95 1.52 10.30
N VAL A 40 -9.72 1.70 9.22
CA VAL A 40 -9.86 2.98 8.50
C VAL A 40 -10.97 3.86 9.09
N GLU A 41 -11.88 3.28 9.88
CA GLU A 41 -13.00 4.02 10.48
C GLU A 41 -12.48 5.17 11.36
N GLY A 42 -13.00 6.37 11.12
CA GLY A 42 -12.61 7.57 11.87
C GLY A 42 -11.25 8.20 11.50
N CYS A 43 -10.53 7.62 10.53
CA CYS A 43 -9.27 8.19 10.07
C CYS A 43 -9.47 9.31 9.05
N ASP A 44 -8.81 10.46 9.26
CA ASP A 44 -8.77 11.56 8.29
C ASP A 44 -7.80 11.30 7.15
N THR A 45 -6.71 10.59 7.42
CA THR A 45 -5.67 10.27 6.45
C THR A 45 -5.21 8.83 6.63
N VAL A 46 -5.09 8.13 5.52
CA VAL A 46 -4.57 6.76 5.46
C VAL A 46 -3.26 6.74 4.68
N PHE A 47 -2.20 6.17 5.27
CA PHE A 47 -0.95 5.86 4.59
C PHE A 47 -0.89 4.36 4.33
N ASN A 48 -1.06 3.95 3.08
CA ASN A 48 -0.88 2.54 2.71
C ASN A 48 0.60 2.25 2.47
N LEU A 49 1.26 1.73 3.50
CA LEU A 49 2.66 1.25 3.45
C LEU A 49 2.75 -0.27 3.36
N ALA A 50 1.63 -0.97 3.47
CA ALA A 50 1.60 -2.42 3.51
C ALA A 50 1.80 -3.02 2.11
N ALA A 51 2.87 -3.81 1.94
CA ALA A 51 3.17 -4.50 0.70
C ALA A 51 4.12 -5.69 0.92
N LEU A 52 4.09 -6.65 0.02
CA LEU A 52 5.21 -7.54 -0.22
C LEU A 52 6.16 -6.84 -1.19
N ILE A 53 7.46 -6.73 -0.84
CA ILE A 53 8.43 -5.90 -1.57
C ILE A 53 9.65 -6.67 -2.11
N GLY A 54 9.90 -7.90 -1.67
CA GLY A 54 11.08 -8.68 -2.04
C GLY A 54 11.04 -9.16 -3.49
N ILE A 55 11.70 -8.47 -4.43
CA ILE A 55 11.72 -8.84 -5.85
C ILE A 55 12.06 -10.33 -6.07
N PRO A 56 13.13 -10.90 -5.47
CA PRO A 56 13.45 -12.32 -5.69
C PRO A 56 12.35 -13.27 -5.25
N TYR A 57 11.64 -12.95 -4.17
CA TYR A 57 10.54 -13.77 -3.68
C TYR A 57 9.30 -13.67 -4.60
N SER A 58 9.11 -12.55 -5.29
CA SER A 58 8.00 -12.36 -6.22
C SER A 58 8.01 -13.37 -7.38
N TYR A 59 9.19 -13.85 -7.78
CA TYR A 59 9.31 -14.89 -8.82
C TYR A 59 8.82 -16.27 -8.36
N ARG A 60 8.78 -16.52 -7.05
CA ARG A 60 8.35 -17.80 -6.47
C ARG A 60 6.90 -17.77 -5.96
N ALA A 61 6.43 -16.61 -5.58
CA ALA A 61 5.14 -16.43 -4.91
C ALA A 61 4.32 -15.29 -5.52
N ALA A 62 4.27 -15.19 -6.86
CA ALA A 62 3.59 -14.11 -7.58
C ALA A 62 2.13 -13.90 -7.13
N ALA A 63 1.39 -14.98 -6.86
CA ALA A 63 0.02 -14.93 -6.36
C ALA A 63 -0.07 -14.14 -5.04
N SER A 64 0.85 -14.38 -4.10
CA SER A 64 0.89 -13.63 -2.83
C SER A 64 1.09 -12.14 -3.03
N TYR A 65 1.84 -11.73 -4.07
CA TYR A 65 2.01 -10.31 -4.43
C TYR A 65 0.74 -9.70 -5.00
N VAL A 66 0.01 -10.44 -5.82
CA VAL A 66 -1.31 -10.01 -6.30
C VAL A 66 -2.27 -9.87 -5.13
N ASP A 67 -2.36 -10.87 -4.27
CA ASP A 67 -3.27 -10.85 -3.13
C ASP A 67 -2.96 -9.72 -2.15
N THR A 68 -1.68 -9.51 -1.82
CA THR A 68 -1.30 -8.49 -0.86
C THR A 68 -1.31 -7.10 -1.48
N ASN A 69 -0.62 -6.91 -2.61
CA ASN A 69 -0.39 -5.58 -3.16
C ASN A 69 -1.59 -5.05 -3.97
N ILE A 70 -2.34 -5.91 -4.65
CA ILE A 70 -3.50 -5.50 -5.46
C ILE A 70 -4.79 -5.62 -4.66
N HIS A 71 -5.15 -6.80 -4.17
CA HIS A 71 -6.39 -6.99 -3.40
C HIS A 71 -6.35 -6.22 -2.07
N GLY A 72 -5.19 -6.21 -1.38
CA GLY A 72 -5.01 -5.39 -0.18
C GLY A 72 -5.23 -3.90 -0.45
N THR A 73 -4.68 -3.37 -1.56
CA THR A 73 -4.93 -1.97 -1.97
C THR A 73 -6.40 -1.74 -2.30
N LEU A 74 -7.07 -2.69 -2.97
CA LEU A 74 -8.51 -2.61 -3.24
C LEU A 74 -9.32 -2.50 -1.94
N ASN A 75 -9.01 -3.32 -0.93
CA ASN A 75 -9.70 -3.26 0.37
C ASN A 75 -9.55 -1.90 1.04
N ILE A 76 -8.35 -1.30 0.98
CA ILE A 76 -8.10 0.04 1.51
C ILE A 76 -8.89 1.09 0.74
N LEU A 77 -8.91 1.03 -0.59
CA LEU A 77 -9.66 1.96 -1.43
C LEU A 77 -11.17 1.90 -1.15
N GLU A 78 -11.73 0.70 -1.00
CA GLU A 78 -13.13 0.52 -0.64
C GLU A 78 -13.44 1.05 0.77
N ALA A 79 -12.56 0.82 1.76
CA ALA A 79 -12.72 1.35 3.10
C ALA A 79 -12.67 2.88 3.11
N VAL A 80 -11.65 3.48 2.49
CA VAL A 80 -11.50 4.94 2.35
C VAL A 80 -12.72 5.56 1.68
N ARG A 81 -13.21 4.96 0.60
CA ARG A 81 -14.40 5.43 -0.10
C ARG A 81 -15.65 5.33 0.77
N SER A 82 -15.84 4.23 1.47
CA SER A 82 -17.04 3.98 2.28
C SER A 82 -17.12 4.87 3.53
N HIS A 83 -15.99 5.20 4.12
CA HIS A 83 -15.91 6.08 5.30
C HIS A 83 -15.77 7.56 4.95
N GLY A 84 -15.55 7.91 3.67
CA GLY A 84 -15.35 9.28 3.24
C GLY A 84 -14.03 9.88 3.77
N THR A 85 -12.99 9.06 3.98
CA THR A 85 -11.68 9.50 4.44
C THR A 85 -11.12 10.60 3.54
N ALA A 86 -10.62 11.68 4.14
CA ALA A 86 -10.23 12.89 3.42
C ALA A 86 -8.97 12.73 2.56
N ARG A 87 -8.10 11.73 2.85
CA ARG A 87 -6.86 11.52 2.09
C ARG A 87 -6.36 10.08 2.17
N LEU A 88 -5.97 9.51 1.03
CA LEU A 88 -5.21 8.27 0.93
C LEU A 88 -3.85 8.53 0.26
N ILE A 89 -2.77 8.15 0.93
CA ILE A 89 -1.42 8.14 0.36
C ILE A 89 -1.07 6.69 0.03
N GLN A 90 -1.05 6.37 -1.26
CA GLN A 90 -0.66 5.06 -1.77
C GLN A 90 0.83 5.04 -2.04
N THR A 91 1.59 4.24 -1.29
CA THR A 91 3.02 4.09 -1.53
C THR A 91 3.28 3.09 -2.63
N SER A 92 3.91 3.56 -3.69
CA SER A 92 4.37 2.78 -4.83
C SER A 92 5.90 2.56 -4.77
N THR A 93 6.55 2.55 -5.90
CA THR A 93 8.00 2.31 -6.03
C THR A 93 8.49 2.85 -7.37
N SER A 94 9.78 3.24 -7.45
CA SER A 94 10.44 3.55 -8.72
C SER A 94 10.57 2.32 -9.66
N GLU A 95 10.49 1.09 -9.13
CA GLU A 95 10.53 -0.15 -9.92
C GLU A 95 9.39 -0.26 -10.96
N VAL A 96 8.32 0.53 -10.83
CA VAL A 96 7.23 0.58 -11.81
C VAL A 96 7.67 1.12 -13.17
N TYR A 97 8.76 1.89 -13.21
CA TYR A 97 9.29 2.48 -14.44
C TYR A 97 10.17 1.51 -15.26
N GLY A 98 10.73 0.48 -14.60
CA GLY A 98 11.68 -0.44 -15.25
C GLY A 98 12.97 0.25 -15.65
N SER A 99 13.52 -0.12 -16.82
CA SER A 99 14.71 0.53 -17.36
C SER A 99 14.40 1.94 -17.84
N ALA A 100 15.24 2.91 -17.45
CA ALA A 100 15.06 4.30 -17.83
C ALA A 100 15.14 4.47 -19.36
N GLN A 101 14.12 5.09 -19.93
CA GLN A 101 14.09 5.48 -21.35
C GLN A 101 14.61 6.90 -21.54
N TYR A 102 14.55 7.72 -20.49
CA TYR A 102 15.14 9.05 -20.39
C TYR A 102 15.43 9.38 -18.93
N VAL A 103 16.30 10.34 -18.69
CA VAL A 103 16.65 10.83 -17.36
C VAL A 103 16.67 12.38 -17.36
N PRO A 104 16.26 13.00 -16.25
CA PRO A 104 15.70 12.41 -15.04
C PRO A 104 14.35 11.75 -15.33
N ILE A 105 14.03 10.69 -14.58
CA ILE A 105 12.71 10.04 -14.63
C ILE A 105 11.72 10.95 -13.92
N ASP A 106 10.58 11.19 -14.56
CA ASP A 106 9.44 11.93 -14.00
C ASP A 106 8.17 11.04 -13.97
N GLU A 107 7.06 11.58 -13.50
CA GLU A 107 5.78 10.86 -13.40
C GLU A 107 5.16 10.55 -14.78
N GLY A 108 5.61 11.17 -15.85
CA GLY A 108 5.22 10.90 -17.23
C GLY A 108 5.95 9.73 -17.87
N HIS A 109 7.02 9.23 -17.22
CA HIS A 109 7.79 8.08 -17.73
C HIS A 109 6.89 6.85 -17.89
N PRO A 110 7.03 6.07 -18.99
CA PRO A 110 6.27 4.86 -19.20
C PRO A 110 6.43 3.85 -18.06
N LEU A 111 5.33 3.20 -17.67
CA LEU A 111 5.35 2.12 -16.69
C LEU A 111 5.71 0.81 -17.38
N GLN A 112 6.77 0.14 -16.92
CA GLN A 112 7.27 -1.08 -17.53
C GLN A 112 7.75 -2.06 -16.45
N ALA A 113 6.85 -2.93 -16.00
CA ALA A 113 7.18 -3.93 -15.00
C ALA A 113 8.22 -4.93 -15.49
N GLN A 114 9.31 -5.11 -14.73
CA GLN A 114 10.34 -6.11 -14.99
C GLN A 114 10.32 -7.28 -13.98
N SER A 115 9.34 -7.30 -13.07
CA SER A 115 9.14 -8.36 -12.09
C SER A 115 7.66 -8.49 -11.71
N PRO A 116 7.22 -9.65 -11.16
CA PRO A 116 5.88 -9.77 -10.58
C PRO A 116 5.61 -8.75 -9.47
N TYR A 117 6.63 -8.38 -8.68
CA TYR A 117 6.55 -7.28 -7.73
C TYR A 117 6.17 -5.96 -8.41
N ALA A 118 6.98 -5.53 -9.38
CA ALA A 118 6.71 -4.27 -10.11
C ALA A 118 5.33 -4.29 -10.77
N ALA A 119 4.94 -5.42 -11.39
CA ALA A 119 3.61 -5.58 -11.98
C ALA A 119 2.49 -5.42 -10.96
N SER A 120 2.64 -6.00 -9.75
CA SER A 120 1.66 -5.85 -8.68
C SER A 120 1.54 -4.41 -8.17
N LYS A 121 2.66 -3.67 -8.12
CA LYS A 121 2.67 -2.26 -7.73
C LYS A 121 2.04 -1.37 -8.80
N ILE A 122 2.29 -1.63 -10.09
CA ILE A 122 1.59 -0.95 -11.20
C ILE A 122 0.08 -1.21 -11.11
N GLY A 123 -0.34 -2.45 -10.86
CA GLY A 123 -1.75 -2.80 -10.66
C GLY A 123 -2.40 -2.00 -9.52
N ALA A 124 -1.73 -1.92 -8.36
CA ALA A 124 -2.16 -1.13 -7.23
C ALA A 124 -2.27 0.37 -7.54
N ASP A 125 -1.27 0.94 -8.24
CA ASP A 125 -1.28 2.34 -8.69
C ASP A 125 -2.46 2.63 -9.62
N GLN A 126 -2.70 1.74 -10.59
CA GLN A 126 -3.80 1.92 -11.55
C GLN A 126 -5.17 1.81 -10.88
N LEU A 127 -5.34 0.91 -9.90
CA LEU A 127 -6.55 0.86 -9.08
C LEU A 127 -6.74 2.19 -8.33
N ALA A 128 -5.73 2.67 -7.63
CA ALA A 128 -5.80 3.91 -6.86
C ALA A 128 -6.19 5.10 -7.75
N LEU A 129 -5.53 5.26 -8.89
CA LEU A 129 -5.84 6.32 -9.86
C LEU A 129 -7.23 6.15 -10.49
N SER A 130 -7.70 4.92 -10.71
CA SER A 130 -9.05 4.67 -11.20
C SER A 130 -10.13 5.10 -10.21
N TYR A 131 -9.90 4.87 -8.92
CA TYR A 131 -10.80 5.31 -7.85
C TYR A 131 -10.91 6.84 -7.77
N TYR A 132 -9.80 7.54 -7.94
CA TYR A 132 -9.84 9.00 -8.07
C TYR A 132 -10.67 9.45 -9.28
N ARG A 133 -10.43 8.86 -10.45
CA ARG A 133 -11.11 9.25 -11.70
C ARG A 133 -12.61 8.93 -11.65
N SER A 134 -12.98 7.74 -11.15
CA SER A 134 -14.35 7.24 -11.18
C SER A 134 -15.20 7.71 -10.02
N PHE A 135 -14.63 7.72 -8.81
CA PHE A 135 -15.37 7.97 -7.57
C PHE A 135 -14.95 9.24 -6.83
N LYS A 136 -13.93 9.96 -7.35
CA LYS A 136 -13.33 11.13 -6.70
C LYS A 136 -12.73 10.82 -5.32
N THR A 137 -12.36 9.55 -5.08
CA THR A 137 -11.64 9.15 -3.88
C THR A 137 -10.31 9.92 -3.81
N PRO A 138 -10.00 10.63 -2.73
CA PRO A 138 -8.84 11.52 -2.66
C PRO A 138 -7.54 10.73 -2.47
N VAL A 139 -6.94 10.30 -3.56
CA VAL A 139 -5.72 9.47 -3.59
C VAL A 139 -4.54 10.27 -4.12
N CYS A 140 -3.39 10.12 -3.43
CA CYS A 140 -2.08 10.52 -3.91
C CYS A 140 -1.18 9.28 -4.01
N VAL A 141 -0.55 9.05 -5.16
CA VAL A 141 0.43 7.96 -5.34
C VAL A 141 1.83 8.54 -5.23
N ILE A 142 2.65 7.98 -4.33
CA ILE A 142 4.05 8.37 -4.16
C ILE A 142 4.98 7.25 -4.62
N ARG A 143 6.06 7.59 -5.32
CA ARG A 143 7.06 6.65 -5.86
C ARG A 143 8.45 7.05 -5.39
N PRO A 144 8.85 6.62 -4.18
CA PRO A 144 10.19 6.89 -3.66
C PRO A 144 11.27 6.17 -4.45
#